data_fc084e0a5a7696c38355e9336230ea06
#
_entry.id   fc084e0a5a7696c38355e9336230ea06
#
_cell.length_a   1.000
_cell.length_b   1.000
_cell.length_c   1.000
_cell.angle_alpha   90.00
_cell.angle_beta   90.00
_cell.angle_gamma   90.00
#
_symmetry.space_group_name_H-M   'P 1'
#
loop_
_entity.id
_entity.type
_entity.pdbx_description
1 polymer ?
#
loop_
_entity_poly.entity_id
_entity_poly.type
_entity_poly.pdbx_seq_one_letter_code
_entity_poly.pdbx_strand_id
1 'polypeptide(L)'
;MDTSPHKSEYVSINDIKLHYLDWGGSGDVLLFLAGMGCNAHIFDDLAPRFMDKFHVMALTRRGHGESDHPETGYDVDTLTEDIRQFLEMLSIEKVILAGHSMANVELSHFNALYPERVIKLIFLDAAYDRHSETYKNMVVNSPWRKIQPPGLDVDYYTEEEYFAAMKRAYPSFNLIWSEALAQQSLHEIVKTPKGKIVDKMSDTVSKAIMDTLTSYALEDANIKVPTLAFFSISKGLNSLSDEWMTDEQKALIREHVEKREDPWTRESIDLFRQNVPHARIVEIPRGHHYCFIQQEELVYEEMRKLFLGE
;
A
#
# COMPACT_ATOMS: atom_id res chain seq x y z
N MET A 1 -10.44 10.92 18.43
CA MET A 1 -10.75 9.54 18.92
C MET A 1 -11.13 8.75 17.71
N ASP A 2 -10.48 7.63 17.50
CA ASP A 2 -10.86 6.67 16.45
C ASP A 2 -12.31 6.21 16.68
N THR A 3 -13.14 6.35 15.66
CA THR A 3 -14.57 5.99 15.70
C THR A 3 -14.88 4.80 14.80
N SER A 4 -13.86 4.23 14.16
CA SER A 4 -14.00 3.05 13.30
C SER A 4 -14.48 1.83 14.12
N PRO A 5 -15.35 0.97 13.56
CA PRO A 5 -15.94 -0.17 14.26
C PRO A 5 -15.00 -1.38 14.33
N HIS A 6 -13.70 -1.20 14.41
CA HIS A 6 -12.73 -2.29 14.54
C HIS A 6 -12.27 -2.50 15.98
N LYS A 7 -11.67 -3.67 16.23
CA LYS A 7 -10.80 -3.92 17.39
C LYS A 7 -9.36 -3.68 16.97
N SER A 8 -8.60 -3.03 17.83
CA SER A 8 -7.16 -2.83 17.70
C SER A 8 -6.45 -3.86 18.58
N GLU A 9 -5.76 -4.80 17.98
CA GLU A 9 -5.23 -5.99 18.65
C GLU A 9 -3.76 -6.20 18.28
N TYR A 10 -3.11 -7.10 18.99
CA TYR A 10 -1.71 -7.42 18.79
C TYR A 10 -1.46 -8.93 18.81
N VAL A 11 -0.49 -9.36 17.99
CA VAL A 11 0.02 -10.73 18.00
C VAL A 11 1.54 -10.71 18.17
N SER A 12 2.09 -11.65 18.95
CA SER A 12 3.54 -11.82 19.10
C SER A 12 4.00 -12.97 18.23
N ILE A 13 4.86 -12.67 17.27
CA ILE A 13 5.44 -13.63 16.32
C ILE A 13 6.90 -13.23 16.05
N ASN A 14 7.79 -14.19 15.77
CA ASN A 14 9.18 -13.91 15.41
C ASN A 14 9.89 -12.92 16.35
N ASP A 15 9.62 -13.02 17.67
CA ASP A 15 10.15 -12.13 18.71
C ASP A 15 9.77 -10.65 18.54
N ILE A 16 8.77 -10.33 17.72
CA ILE A 16 8.20 -9.00 17.56
C ILE A 16 6.70 -9.01 17.83
N LYS A 17 6.16 -7.83 18.11
CA LYS A 17 4.74 -7.60 18.29
C LYS A 17 4.18 -6.88 17.07
N LEU A 18 3.25 -7.52 16.36
CA LEU A 18 2.54 -6.91 15.24
C LEU A 18 1.15 -6.48 15.65
N HIS A 19 0.79 -5.27 15.25
CA HIS A 19 -0.53 -4.70 15.38
C HIS A 19 -1.42 -5.13 14.22
N TYR A 20 -2.69 -5.34 14.48
CA TYR A 20 -3.69 -5.56 13.45
C TYR A 20 -5.06 -4.98 13.85
N LEU A 21 -5.86 -4.69 12.86
CA LEU A 21 -7.27 -4.30 13.03
C LEU A 21 -8.17 -5.46 12.65
N ASP A 22 -9.21 -5.67 13.44
CA ASP A 22 -10.24 -6.69 13.24
C ASP A 22 -11.62 -6.02 13.25
N TRP A 23 -12.26 -5.92 12.10
CA TRP A 23 -13.63 -5.40 11.97
C TRP A 23 -14.68 -6.49 12.26
N GLY A 24 -14.28 -7.76 12.39
CA GLY A 24 -15.20 -8.88 12.59
C GLY A 24 -15.84 -9.32 11.27
N GLY A 25 -17.09 -9.76 11.37
CA GLY A 25 -17.79 -10.43 10.28
C GLY A 25 -17.70 -11.96 10.42
N SER A 26 -18.05 -12.69 9.36
CA SER A 26 -18.04 -14.16 9.37
C SER A 26 -17.80 -14.71 7.96
N GLY A 27 -17.24 -15.92 7.87
CA GLY A 27 -16.87 -16.55 6.60
C GLY A 27 -15.36 -16.59 6.43
N ASP A 28 -14.89 -16.64 5.17
CA ASP A 28 -13.48 -16.64 4.86
C ASP A 28 -12.83 -15.33 5.35
N VAL A 29 -11.56 -15.40 5.74
CA VAL A 29 -10.82 -14.21 6.17
C VAL A 29 -10.39 -13.40 4.94
N LEU A 30 -10.74 -12.12 4.92
CA LEU A 30 -10.21 -11.10 4.02
C LEU A 30 -9.17 -10.27 4.77
N LEU A 31 -7.88 -10.49 4.46
CA LEU A 31 -6.76 -9.81 5.09
C LEU A 31 -6.19 -8.74 4.18
N PHE A 32 -6.22 -7.50 4.64
CA PHE A 32 -5.60 -6.37 3.96
C PHE A 32 -4.16 -6.15 4.41
N LEU A 33 -3.28 -5.84 3.45
CA LEU A 33 -1.88 -5.47 3.67
C LEU A 33 -1.61 -4.08 3.07
N ALA A 34 -1.18 -3.14 3.90
CA ALA A 34 -0.95 -1.76 3.49
C ALA A 34 0.34 -1.58 2.66
N GLY A 35 0.49 -0.44 2.03
CA GLY A 35 1.71 -0.01 1.35
C GLY A 35 2.81 0.43 2.32
N MET A 36 3.98 0.80 1.78
CA MET A 36 5.08 1.38 2.55
C MET A 36 4.66 2.73 3.15
N GLY A 37 4.99 2.95 4.41
CA GLY A 37 4.60 4.14 5.16
C GLY A 37 3.12 4.19 5.52
N CYS A 38 2.42 3.05 5.45
CA CYS A 38 1.02 2.92 5.81
C CYS A 38 0.79 1.75 6.76
N ASN A 39 -0.22 1.88 7.61
CA ASN A 39 -0.68 0.85 8.53
C ASN A 39 -2.11 0.42 8.24
N ALA A 40 -2.67 -0.44 9.07
CA ALA A 40 -3.99 -1.03 8.89
C ALA A 40 -5.13 0.00 8.81
N HIS A 41 -5.02 1.16 9.47
CA HIS A 41 -6.04 2.22 9.45
C HIS A 41 -6.31 2.82 8.06
N ILE A 42 -5.41 2.63 7.10
CA ILE A 42 -5.65 3.09 5.71
C ILE A 42 -6.88 2.44 5.07
N PHE A 43 -7.36 1.32 5.63
CA PHE A 43 -8.51 0.58 5.15
C PHE A 43 -9.78 0.80 5.96
N ASP A 44 -9.81 1.74 6.93
CA ASP A 44 -10.95 1.98 7.82
C ASP A 44 -12.25 2.33 7.08
N ASP A 45 -12.17 2.97 5.92
CA ASP A 45 -13.34 3.28 5.10
C ASP A 45 -13.79 2.04 4.28
N LEU A 46 -12.85 1.33 3.63
CA LEU A 46 -13.17 0.23 2.70
C LEU A 46 -13.48 -1.09 3.42
N ALA A 47 -12.68 -1.47 4.44
CA ALA A 47 -12.74 -2.80 5.05
C ALA A 47 -14.11 -3.14 5.65
N PRO A 48 -14.79 -2.25 6.39
CA PRO A 48 -16.10 -2.54 6.99
C PRO A 48 -17.18 -2.93 5.98
N ARG A 49 -17.03 -2.52 4.72
CA ARG A 49 -18.00 -2.80 3.65
C ARG A 49 -18.10 -4.28 3.26
N PHE A 50 -17.14 -5.09 3.69
CA PHE A 50 -17.09 -6.52 3.39
C PHE A 50 -17.50 -7.42 4.56
N MET A 51 -17.81 -6.86 5.73
CA MET A 51 -18.18 -7.62 6.94
C MET A 51 -19.45 -8.47 6.78
N ASP A 52 -20.29 -8.18 5.79
CA ASP A 52 -21.50 -8.94 5.49
C ASP A 52 -21.22 -10.35 4.94
N LYS A 53 -19.99 -10.61 4.46
CA LYS A 53 -19.58 -11.84 3.79
C LYS A 53 -18.27 -12.45 4.29
N PHE A 54 -17.43 -11.65 4.93
CA PHE A 54 -16.07 -12.03 5.32
C PHE A 54 -15.78 -11.67 6.76
N HIS A 55 -14.85 -12.40 7.37
CA HIS A 55 -14.16 -11.90 8.55
C HIS A 55 -13.03 -10.97 8.05
N VAL A 56 -13.13 -9.69 8.34
CA VAL A 56 -12.28 -8.67 7.73
C VAL A 56 -11.23 -8.18 8.70
N MET A 57 -9.97 -8.24 8.28
CA MET A 57 -8.80 -7.86 9.08
C MET A 57 -7.81 -7.07 8.25
N ALA A 58 -6.94 -6.30 8.90
CA ALA A 58 -5.78 -5.69 8.27
C ALA A 58 -4.56 -5.81 9.19
N LEU A 59 -3.43 -6.26 8.65
CA LEU A 59 -2.18 -6.40 9.38
C LEU A 59 -1.32 -5.15 9.18
N THR A 60 -0.88 -4.55 10.28
CA THR A 60 0.19 -3.54 10.27
C THR A 60 1.53 -4.27 10.29
N ARG A 61 2.29 -4.09 9.21
CA ARG A 61 3.59 -4.73 9.00
C ARG A 61 4.63 -4.25 10.03
N ARG A 62 5.66 -5.06 10.31
CA ARG A 62 6.84 -4.61 11.05
C ARG A 62 7.37 -3.28 10.50
N GLY A 63 7.87 -2.40 11.38
CA GLY A 63 8.39 -1.10 11.00
C GLY A 63 7.35 -0.06 10.60
N HIS A 64 6.05 -0.33 10.82
CA HIS A 64 4.94 0.56 10.49
C HIS A 64 4.00 0.71 11.70
N GLY A 65 3.38 1.87 11.81
CA GLY A 65 2.31 2.14 12.78
C GLY A 65 2.62 1.75 14.20
N GLU A 66 1.76 0.92 14.78
CA GLU A 66 1.86 0.43 16.16
C GLU A 66 2.55 -0.95 16.28
N SER A 67 3.01 -1.52 15.16
CA SER A 67 3.85 -2.72 15.18
C SER A 67 5.27 -2.38 15.65
N ASP A 68 6.02 -3.38 16.13
CA ASP A 68 7.42 -3.20 16.50
C ASP A 68 8.25 -2.76 15.28
N HIS A 69 9.29 -1.96 15.55
CA HIS A 69 10.19 -1.36 14.57
C HIS A 69 11.60 -1.93 14.69
N PRO A 70 11.83 -3.22 14.35
CA PRO A 70 13.17 -3.80 14.37
C PRO A 70 14.08 -3.12 13.32
N GLU A 71 15.39 -3.14 13.53
CA GLU A 71 16.34 -2.57 12.57
C GLU A 71 16.54 -3.42 11.32
N THR A 72 16.12 -4.69 11.33
CA THR A 72 16.34 -5.68 10.27
C THR A 72 15.11 -6.55 10.03
N GLY A 73 15.17 -7.43 9.01
CA GLY A 73 14.09 -8.36 8.70
C GLY A 73 13.04 -7.75 7.75
N TYR A 74 13.50 -6.95 6.80
CA TYR A 74 12.64 -6.33 5.78
C TYR A 74 12.79 -6.99 4.40
N ASP A 75 13.46 -8.14 4.33
CA ASP A 75 13.51 -9.00 3.16
C ASP A 75 12.17 -9.72 2.95
N VAL A 76 11.92 -10.17 1.71
CA VAL A 76 10.63 -10.76 1.33
C VAL A 76 10.31 -12.04 2.11
N ASP A 77 11.32 -12.86 2.42
CA ASP A 77 11.13 -14.11 3.16
C ASP A 77 10.62 -13.80 4.58
N THR A 78 11.25 -12.85 5.26
CA THR A 78 10.87 -12.44 6.62
C THR A 78 9.47 -11.81 6.64
N LEU A 79 9.16 -10.92 5.69
CA LEU A 79 7.84 -10.28 5.60
C LEU A 79 6.74 -11.31 5.31
N THR A 80 7.03 -12.29 4.47
CA THR A 80 6.10 -13.38 4.15
C THR A 80 5.90 -14.34 5.33
N GLU A 81 6.97 -14.62 6.06
CA GLU A 81 6.93 -15.45 7.27
C GLU A 81 6.10 -14.80 8.38
N ASP A 82 6.14 -13.47 8.50
CA ASP A 82 5.25 -12.75 9.41
C ASP A 82 3.77 -12.99 9.10
N ILE A 83 3.39 -12.94 7.81
CA ILE A 83 2.02 -13.23 7.40
C ILE A 83 1.66 -14.68 7.73
N ARG A 84 2.55 -15.63 7.44
CA ARG A 84 2.31 -17.06 7.73
C ARG A 84 2.08 -17.29 9.22
N GLN A 85 2.93 -16.74 10.08
CA GLN A 85 2.80 -16.90 11.53
C GLN A 85 1.59 -16.15 12.08
N PHE A 86 1.26 -14.96 11.56
CA PHE A 86 0.03 -14.25 11.90
C PHE A 86 -1.20 -15.13 11.67
N LEU A 87 -1.30 -15.76 10.50
CA LEU A 87 -2.41 -16.66 10.17
C LEU A 87 -2.46 -17.89 11.09
N GLU A 88 -1.30 -18.45 11.44
CA GLU A 88 -1.23 -19.60 12.35
C GLU A 88 -1.66 -19.26 13.77
N MET A 89 -1.17 -18.13 14.30
CA MET A 89 -1.53 -17.69 15.66
C MET A 89 -3.03 -17.44 15.81
N LEU A 90 -3.69 -17.03 14.74
CA LEU A 90 -5.13 -16.81 14.72
C LEU A 90 -5.93 -18.03 14.22
N SER A 91 -5.26 -19.17 13.97
CA SER A 91 -5.88 -20.41 13.46
C SER A 91 -6.62 -20.20 12.13
N ILE A 92 -6.09 -19.36 11.26
CA ILE A 92 -6.62 -19.08 9.92
C ILE A 92 -5.95 -20.04 8.93
N GLU A 93 -6.68 -21.03 8.43
CA GLU A 93 -6.15 -22.02 7.49
C GLU A 93 -5.98 -21.46 6.08
N LYS A 94 -6.97 -20.69 5.61
CA LYS A 94 -6.99 -20.09 4.27
C LYS A 94 -7.39 -18.63 4.34
N VAL A 95 -6.90 -17.85 3.38
CA VAL A 95 -7.05 -16.39 3.40
C VAL A 95 -7.28 -15.84 1.98
N ILE A 96 -8.07 -14.78 1.90
CA ILE A 96 -8.10 -13.87 0.76
C ILE A 96 -7.15 -12.72 1.09
N LEU A 97 -6.12 -12.52 0.27
CA LEU A 97 -5.16 -11.44 0.47
C LEU A 97 -5.45 -10.26 -0.44
N ALA A 98 -5.58 -9.08 0.15
CA ALA A 98 -5.73 -7.82 -0.57
C ALA A 98 -4.56 -6.90 -0.20
N GLY A 99 -3.69 -6.57 -1.16
CA GLY A 99 -2.46 -5.83 -0.90
C GLY A 99 -2.33 -4.56 -1.71
N HIS A 100 -1.89 -3.48 -1.03
CA HIS A 100 -1.62 -2.20 -1.64
C HIS A 100 -0.11 -2.01 -1.86
N SER A 101 0.25 -1.47 -3.03
CA SER A 101 1.61 -0.98 -3.31
C SER A 101 2.71 -2.03 -3.07
N MET A 102 3.52 -1.88 -2.00
CA MET A 102 4.61 -2.78 -1.69
C MET A 102 4.15 -4.21 -1.34
N ALA A 103 2.90 -4.38 -0.95
CA ALA A 103 2.38 -5.69 -0.59
C ALA A 103 2.40 -6.69 -1.78
N ASN A 104 2.67 -6.23 -3.01
CA ASN A 104 2.79 -7.12 -4.16
C ASN A 104 3.86 -8.20 -3.97
N VAL A 105 5.01 -7.85 -3.39
CA VAL A 105 6.09 -8.82 -3.18
C VAL A 105 5.67 -9.89 -2.16
N GLU A 106 4.92 -9.48 -1.13
CA GLU A 106 4.39 -10.39 -0.11
C GLU A 106 3.28 -11.29 -0.69
N LEU A 107 2.34 -10.73 -1.46
CA LEU A 107 1.27 -11.49 -2.12
C LEU A 107 1.85 -12.53 -3.09
N SER A 108 2.78 -12.10 -3.94
CA SER A 108 3.42 -12.95 -4.95
C SER A 108 4.21 -14.08 -4.27
N HIS A 109 5.04 -13.75 -3.28
CA HIS A 109 5.88 -14.72 -2.59
C HIS A 109 5.08 -15.65 -1.67
N PHE A 110 4.11 -15.11 -0.91
CA PHE A 110 3.24 -15.94 -0.08
C PHE A 110 2.46 -16.97 -0.91
N ASN A 111 1.92 -16.55 -2.07
CA ASN A 111 1.23 -17.47 -2.97
C ASN A 111 2.18 -18.51 -3.59
N ALA A 112 3.44 -18.15 -3.86
CA ALA A 112 4.42 -19.09 -4.38
C ALA A 112 4.80 -20.17 -3.36
N LEU A 113 4.95 -19.80 -2.09
CA LEU A 113 5.32 -20.72 -1.00
C LEU A 113 4.14 -21.51 -0.45
N TYR A 114 2.94 -20.91 -0.37
CA TYR A 114 1.77 -21.47 0.31
C TYR A 114 0.50 -21.37 -0.56
N PRO A 115 0.50 -21.86 -1.82
CA PRO A 115 -0.64 -21.69 -2.73
C PRO A 115 -1.94 -22.31 -2.21
N GLU A 116 -1.85 -23.36 -1.39
CA GLU A 116 -3.01 -24.02 -0.79
C GLU A 116 -3.69 -23.18 0.31
N ARG A 117 -2.97 -22.17 0.83
CA ARG A 117 -3.45 -21.22 1.86
C ARG A 117 -4.20 -20.05 1.25
N VAL A 118 -4.06 -19.78 -0.05
CA VAL A 118 -4.62 -18.61 -0.73
C VAL A 118 -5.93 -18.97 -1.42
N ILE A 119 -7.00 -18.22 -1.09
CA ILE A 119 -8.32 -18.37 -1.73
C ILE A 119 -8.40 -17.46 -2.96
N LYS A 120 -8.03 -16.19 -2.83
CA LYS A 120 -8.05 -15.16 -3.88
C LYS A 120 -6.95 -14.14 -3.62
N LEU A 121 -6.53 -13.44 -4.68
CA LEU A 121 -5.58 -12.31 -4.58
C LEU A 121 -6.19 -11.04 -5.15
N ILE A 122 -5.98 -9.92 -4.44
CA ILE A 122 -6.39 -8.59 -4.88
C ILE A 122 -5.19 -7.64 -4.78
N PHE A 123 -4.79 -7.06 -5.91
CA PHE A 123 -3.71 -6.09 -6.02
C PHE A 123 -4.28 -4.68 -6.16
N LEU A 124 -4.21 -3.88 -5.10
CA LEU A 124 -4.68 -2.50 -5.05
C LEU A 124 -3.57 -1.55 -5.47
N ASP A 125 -3.50 -1.22 -6.74
CA ASP A 125 -2.40 -0.47 -7.38
C ASP A 125 -1.02 -1.02 -6.98
N ALA A 126 -0.89 -2.35 -7.03
CA ALA A 126 0.24 -3.09 -6.48
C ALA A 126 0.99 -3.95 -7.50
N ALA A 127 0.33 -4.51 -8.53
CA ALA A 127 0.90 -5.52 -9.43
C ALA A 127 1.94 -4.94 -10.43
N TYR A 128 2.85 -4.09 -9.95
CA TYR A 128 3.91 -3.45 -10.73
C TYR A 128 5.25 -4.17 -10.57
N ASP A 129 5.94 -4.41 -11.68
CA ASP A 129 7.33 -4.90 -11.64
C ASP A 129 8.33 -3.78 -11.35
N ARG A 130 8.76 -3.72 -10.08
CA ARG A 130 9.79 -2.78 -9.61
C ARG A 130 11.21 -3.31 -9.78
N HIS A 131 11.37 -4.57 -10.21
CA HIS A 131 12.66 -5.15 -10.54
C HIS A 131 13.13 -4.77 -11.95
N SER A 132 12.22 -4.33 -12.83
CA SER A 132 12.49 -4.01 -14.23
C SER A 132 13.47 -2.86 -14.41
N GLU A 133 14.20 -2.87 -15.55
CA GLU A 133 15.08 -1.75 -15.93
C GLU A 133 14.27 -0.48 -16.24
N THR A 134 13.04 -0.62 -16.71
CA THR A 134 12.14 0.51 -16.98
C THR A 134 11.79 1.24 -15.68
N TYR A 135 11.51 0.50 -14.59
CA TYR A 135 11.32 1.08 -13.28
C TYR A 135 12.57 1.81 -12.77
N LYS A 136 13.73 1.16 -12.83
CA LYS A 136 15.00 1.77 -12.41
C LYS A 136 15.28 3.08 -13.16
N ASN A 137 15.05 3.08 -14.48
CA ASN A 137 15.18 4.28 -15.31
C ASN A 137 14.18 5.37 -14.90
N MET A 138 12.91 4.99 -14.62
CA MET A 138 11.90 5.93 -14.15
C MET A 138 12.32 6.60 -12.84
N VAL A 139 12.78 5.84 -11.84
CA VAL A 139 13.19 6.36 -10.52
C VAL A 139 14.42 7.26 -10.62
N VAL A 140 15.45 6.84 -11.36
CA VAL A 140 16.69 7.63 -11.52
C VAL A 140 16.42 8.98 -12.18
N ASN A 141 15.48 9.03 -13.11
CA ASN A 141 15.10 10.25 -13.85
C ASN A 141 13.88 10.96 -13.27
N SER A 142 13.48 10.63 -12.04
CA SER A 142 12.32 11.24 -11.40
C SER A 142 12.52 12.75 -11.19
N PRO A 143 11.58 13.60 -11.62
CA PRO A 143 11.64 15.05 -11.40
C PRO A 143 11.58 15.40 -9.92
N TRP A 144 10.99 14.58 -9.07
CA TRP A 144 10.89 14.75 -7.63
C TRP A 144 12.25 14.81 -6.92
N ARG A 145 13.32 14.36 -7.57
CA ARG A 145 14.69 14.58 -7.07
C ARG A 145 15.12 16.06 -7.06
N LYS A 146 14.44 16.90 -7.89
CA LYS A 146 14.75 18.33 -8.06
C LYS A 146 13.63 19.23 -7.62
N ILE A 147 12.41 18.70 -7.54
CA ILE A 147 11.22 19.42 -7.13
C ILE A 147 10.96 19.07 -5.66
N GLN A 148 11.24 20.00 -4.77
CA GLN A 148 10.99 19.81 -3.35
C GLN A 148 9.75 20.60 -2.93
N PRO A 149 8.76 19.93 -2.28
CA PRO A 149 7.60 20.61 -1.74
C PRO A 149 8.02 21.64 -0.67
N PRO A 150 7.36 22.81 -0.62
CA PRO A 150 7.66 23.81 0.40
C PRO A 150 7.19 23.36 1.78
N GLY A 151 7.96 23.70 2.80
CA GLY A 151 7.56 23.55 4.21
C GLY A 151 7.77 22.15 4.79
N LEU A 152 8.59 21.29 4.15
CA LEU A 152 9.03 20.03 4.74
C LEU A 152 10.29 20.20 5.63
N ASP A 153 10.98 21.33 5.53
CA ASP A 153 12.24 21.60 6.28
C ASP A 153 12.00 22.21 7.67
N VAL A 154 10.75 22.23 8.14
CA VAL A 154 10.39 22.81 9.43
C VAL A 154 9.99 21.74 10.44
N ASP A 155 10.24 22.02 11.71
CA ASP A 155 9.82 21.17 12.80
C ASP A 155 8.32 21.36 13.08
N TYR A 156 7.59 20.27 13.25
CA TYR A 156 6.18 20.26 13.63
C TYR A 156 6.04 19.86 15.09
N TYR A 157 5.15 20.50 15.81
CA TYR A 157 4.90 20.25 17.23
C TYR A 157 3.45 19.88 17.52
N THR A 158 2.54 20.12 16.55
CA THR A 158 1.13 19.74 16.62
C THR A 158 0.75 18.89 15.39
N GLU A 159 -0.23 18.03 15.56
CA GLU A 159 -0.80 17.20 14.49
C GLU A 159 -1.40 18.10 13.39
N GLU A 160 -2.00 19.24 13.77
CA GLU A 160 -2.56 20.20 12.82
C GLU A 160 -1.46 20.81 11.92
N GLU A 161 -0.30 21.19 12.51
CA GLU A 161 0.85 21.67 11.73
C GLU A 161 1.36 20.62 10.78
N TYR A 162 1.49 19.36 11.27
CA TYR A 162 1.94 18.22 10.46
C TYR A 162 0.99 17.95 9.29
N PHE A 163 -0.32 17.85 9.53
CA PHE A 163 -1.29 17.62 8.47
C PHE A 163 -1.37 18.79 7.47
N ALA A 164 -1.29 20.02 7.95
CA ALA A 164 -1.25 21.19 7.07
C ALA A 164 -0.01 21.17 6.17
N ALA A 165 1.13 20.73 6.69
CA ALA A 165 2.36 20.58 5.92
C ALA A 165 2.27 19.44 4.91
N MET A 166 1.75 18.26 5.29
CA MET A 166 1.54 17.15 4.40
C MET A 166 0.63 17.50 3.22
N LYS A 167 -0.49 18.18 3.48
CA LYS A 167 -1.42 18.65 2.44
C LYS A 167 -0.80 19.68 1.51
N ARG A 168 0.10 20.53 2.01
CA ARG A 168 0.84 21.48 1.18
C ARG A 168 1.94 20.81 0.36
N ALA A 169 2.66 19.87 0.98
CA ALA A 169 3.77 19.16 0.35
C ALA A 169 3.29 18.19 -0.73
N TYR A 170 2.19 17.53 -0.45
CA TYR A 170 1.61 16.50 -1.32
C TYR A 170 0.13 16.82 -1.63
N PRO A 171 -0.15 17.82 -2.47
CA PRO A 171 -1.52 18.24 -2.77
C PRO A 171 -2.39 17.15 -3.38
N SER A 172 -1.79 16.12 -3.99
CA SER A 172 -2.53 14.93 -4.40
C SER A 172 -3.27 14.25 -3.22
N PHE A 173 -2.76 14.38 -1.99
CA PHE A 173 -3.47 13.90 -0.80
C PHE A 173 -4.78 14.63 -0.53
N ASN A 174 -4.94 15.88 -1.01
CA ASN A 174 -6.23 16.57 -0.88
C ASN A 174 -7.34 15.87 -1.68
N LEU A 175 -6.98 15.06 -2.72
CA LEU A 175 -7.94 14.28 -3.51
C LEU A 175 -8.47 13.05 -2.76
N ILE A 176 -7.78 12.63 -1.72
CA ILE A 176 -8.04 11.37 -0.99
C ILE A 176 -8.13 11.60 0.53
N TRP A 177 -8.12 12.85 1.00
CA TRP A 177 -8.10 13.11 2.44
C TRP A 177 -9.40 12.64 3.08
N SER A 178 -9.30 11.63 3.95
CA SER A 178 -10.38 11.06 4.73
C SER A 178 -10.00 10.93 6.19
N GLU A 179 -10.93 10.55 7.05
CA GLU A 179 -10.64 10.23 8.46
C GLU A 179 -9.70 9.02 8.56
N ALA A 180 -9.87 8.00 7.71
CA ALA A 180 -8.99 6.84 7.66
C ALA A 180 -7.54 7.24 7.33
N LEU A 181 -7.33 8.13 6.35
CA LEU A 181 -6.01 8.64 6.02
C LEU A 181 -5.42 9.48 7.16
N ALA A 182 -6.23 10.27 7.86
CA ALA A 182 -5.78 11.04 9.02
C ALA A 182 -5.36 10.11 10.17
N GLN A 183 -6.17 9.12 10.52
CA GLN A 183 -5.86 8.12 11.55
C GLN A 183 -4.61 7.32 11.19
N GLN A 184 -4.51 6.81 9.96
CA GLN A 184 -3.30 6.15 9.47
C GLN A 184 -2.06 7.02 9.69
N SER A 185 -2.11 8.30 9.31
CA SER A 185 -0.97 9.22 9.42
C SER A 185 -0.59 9.48 10.89
N LEU A 186 -1.56 9.57 11.80
CA LEU A 186 -1.29 9.72 13.25
C LEU A 186 -0.55 8.53 13.83
N HIS A 187 -0.86 7.32 13.36
CA HIS A 187 -0.20 6.10 13.81
C HIS A 187 1.21 5.90 13.22
N GLU A 188 1.61 6.66 12.18
CA GLU A 188 2.97 6.63 11.62
C GLU A 188 3.94 7.64 12.27
N ILE A 189 3.46 8.49 13.16
CA ILE A 189 4.27 9.55 13.76
C ILE A 189 4.42 9.36 15.28
N VAL A 190 5.45 9.98 15.83
CA VAL A 190 5.69 10.00 17.28
C VAL A 190 6.20 11.38 17.72
N LYS A 191 5.84 11.78 18.94
CA LYS A 191 6.40 12.99 19.57
C LYS A 191 7.70 12.64 20.31
N THR A 192 8.77 13.32 19.94
CA THR A 192 10.04 13.23 20.66
C THR A 192 9.90 13.83 22.09
N PRO A 193 10.87 13.58 23.00
CA PRO A 193 10.86 14.21 24.32
C PRO A 193 10.85 15.74 24.30
N LYS A 194 11.24 16.37 23.20
CA LYS A 194 11.16 17.83 22.99
C LYS A 194 9.84 18.29 22.37
N GLY A 195 8.89 17.37 22.16
CA GLY A 195 7.58 17.63 21.58
C GLY A 195 7.54 17.71 20.07
N LYS A 196 8.68 17.55 19.38
CA LYS A 196 8.72 17.51 17.91
C LYS A 196 8.07 16.24 17.37
N ILE A 197 7.27 16.38 16.32
CA ILE A 197 6.69 15.25 15.58
C ILE A 197 7.71 14.75 14.56
N VAL A 198 7.91 13.43 14.54
CA VAL A 198 8.79 12.73 13.59
C VAL A 198 8.11 11.43 13.13
N ASP A 199 8.47 10.97 11.94
CA ASP A 199 8.02 9.65 11.47
C ASP A 199 8.62 8.54 12.33
N LYS A 200 7.85 7.48 12.57
CA LYS A 200 8.31 6.27 13.27
C LYS A 200 9.29 5.47 12.42
N MET A 201 9.07 5.43 11.10
CA MET A 201 9.93 4.70 10.17
C MET A 201 11.25 5.45 9.98
N SER A 202 12.37 4.79 10.25
CA SER A 202 13.70 5.36 10.01
C SER A 202 14.09 5.27 8.52
N ASP A 203 15.03 6.12 8.11
CA ASP A 203 15.62 6.07 6.76
C ASP A 203 16.25 4.71 6.45
N THR A 204 16.84 4.04 7.46
CA THR A 204 17.43 2.70 7.32
C THR A 204 16.36 1.67 6.97
N VAL A 205 15.23 1.69 7.67
CA VAL A 205 14.09 0.79 7.41
C VAL A 205 13.49 1.07 6.03
N SER A 206 13.26 2.35 5.74
CA SER A 206 12.76 2.80 4.42
C SER A 206 13.65 2.29 3.28
N LYS A 207 14.98 2.43 3.44
CA LYS A 207 15.94 1.92 2.46
C LYS A 207 15.89 0.39 2.33
N ALA A 208 15.85 -0.35 3.43
CA ALA A 208 15.80 -1.81 3.41
C ALA A 208 14.54 -2.32 2.67
N ILE A 209 13.39 -1.70 2.91
CA ILE A 209 12.15 -2.00 2.19
C ILE A 209 12.31 -1.72 0.69
N MET A 210 12.84 -0.56 0.31
CA MET A 210 13.06 -0.22 -1.09
C MET A 210 14.04 -1.16 -1.79
N ASP A 211 15.09 -1.59 -1.10
CA ASP A 211 16.04 -2.57 -1.62
C ASP A 211 15.33 -3.91 -1.90
N THR A 212 14.45 -4.37 -1.01
CA THR A 212 13.62 -5.57 -1.22
C THR A 212 12.69 -5.42 -2.43
N LEU A 213 11.96 -4.31 -2.52
CA LEU A 213 11.03 -4.06 -3.64
C LEU A 213 11.69 -4.02 -5.01
N THR A 214 12.95 -3.58 -5.06
CA THR A 214 13.69 -3.43 -6.33
C THR A 214 14.56 -4.61 -6.69
N SER A 215 14.89 -5.47 -5.71
CA SER A 215 15.70 -6.66 -5.93
C SER A 215 14.89 -7.95 -6.13
N TYR A 216 13.65 -7.99 -5.61
CA TYR A 216 12.81 -9.18 -5.71
C TYR A 216 12.10 -9.26 -7.07
N ALA A 217 12.33 -10.38 -7.76
CA ALA A 217 11.60 -10.70 -8.99
C ALA A 217 10.27 -11.39 -8.64
N LEU A 218 9.14 -10.82 -9.08
CA LEU A 218 7.82 -11.34 -8.78
C LEU A 218 7.61 -12.76 -9.31
N GLU A 219 6.94 -13.60 -8.53
CA GLU A 219 6.63 -15.01 -8.87
C GLU A 219 5.18 -15.16 -9.36
N ASP A 220 4.63 -14.12 -9.99
CA ASP A 220 3.22 -14.03 -10.41
C ASP A 220 2.78 -15.17 -11.34
N ALA A 221 3.71 -15.76 -12.11
CA ALA A 221 3.42 -16.93 -12.94
C ALA A 221 2.93 -18.17 -12.13
N ASN A 222 3.19 -18.19 -10.81
CA ASN A 222 2.70 -19.23 -9.89
C ASN A 222 1.25 -19.00 -9.44
N ILE A 223 0.68 -17.83 -9.71
CA ILE A 223 -0.69 -17.48 -9.30
C ILE A 223 -1.68 -18.30 -10.14
N LYS A 224 -2.52 -19.12 -9.47
CA LYS A 224 -3.57 -19.95 -10.08
C LYS A 224 -4.96 -19.69 -9.50
N VAL A 225 -5.03 -18.89 -8.43
CA VAL A 225 -6.29 -18.53 -7.76
C VAL A 225 -6.98 -17.35 -8.47
N PRO A 226 -8.30 -17.19 -8.30
CA PRO A 226 -8.99 -16.02 -8.83
C PRO A 226 -8.33 -14.73 -8.36
N THR A 227 -8.00 -13.84 -9.30
CA THR A 227 -7.16 -12.67 -9.06
C THR A 227 -7.75 -11.41 -9.68
N LEU A 228 -7.69 -10.31 -8.93
CA LEU A 228 -8.07 -8.97 -9.36
C LEU A 228 -6.90 -8.00 -9.17
N ALA A 229 -6.60 -7.21 -10.18
CA ALA A 229 -5.55 -6.20 -10.11
C ALA A 229 -6.04 -4.85 -10.61
N PHE A 230 -5.85 -3.83 -9.79
CA PHE A 230 -6.09 -2.43 -10.16
C PHE A 230 -4.76 -1.77 -10.53
N PHE A 231 -4.78 -1.00 -11.60
CA PHE A 231 -3.64 -0.19 -12.05
C PHE A 231 -4.07 1.26 -12.27
N SER A 232 -3.46 2.17 -11.53
CA SER A 232 -3.65 3.61 -11.71
C SER A 232 -2.75 4.11 -12.85
N ILE A 233 -3.38 4.60 -13.91
CA ILE A 233 -2.68 5.10 -15.10
C ILE A 233 -2.41 6.59 -14.93
N SER A 234 -1.21 7.04 -15.33
CA SER A 234 -0.79 8.46 -15.29
C SER A 234 -0.98 9.09 -13.92
N LYS A 235 -0.73 8.33 -12.85
CA LYS A 235 -0.97 8.74 -11.46
C LYS A 235 -0.14 9.96 -11.03
N GLY A 236 1.06 10.12 -11.58
CA GLY A 236 1.90 11.29 -11.33
C GLY A 236 1.27 12.62 -11.75
N LEU A 237 0.26 12.59 -12.66
CA LEU A 237 -0.47 13.80 -13.04
C LEU A 237 -1.37 14.36 -11.92
N ASN A 238 -1.66 13.57 -10.88
CA ASN A 238 -2.45 14.04 -9.74
C ASN A 238 -1.73 15.15 -8.95
N SER A 239 -0.41 15.20 -9.01
CA SER A 239 0.40 16.26 -8.38
C SER A 239 0.42 17.58 -9.15
N LEU A 240 -0.14 17.65 -10.37
CA LEU A 240 -0.16 18.87 -11.19
C LEU A 240 -1.15 19.94 -10.68
N SER A 241 -2.01 19.60 -9.72
CA SER A 241 -2.93 20.55 -9.08
C SER A 241 -2.24 21.53 -8.11
N ASP A 242 -0.91 21.41 -7.98
CA ASP A 242 -0.17 22.14 -6.96
C ASP A 242 0.05 23.60 -7.36
N GLU A 243 -0.52 24.50 -6.56
CA GLU A 243 -0.41 25.96 -6.78
C GLU A 243 1.02 26.47 -6.61
N TRP A 244 1.86 25.78 -5.82
CA TRP A 244 3.24 26.17 -5.57
C TRP A 244 4.21 25.78 -6.69
N MET A 245 3.80 24.91 -7.61
CA MET A 245 4.66 24.48 -8.72
C MET A 245 4.71 25.51 -9.84
N THR A 246 5.92 25.75 -10.35
CA THR A 246 6.08 26.56 -11.59
C THR A 246 5.59 25.77 -12.81
N ASP A 247 5.33 26.48 -13.91
CA ASP A 247 4.92 25.83 -15.17
C ASP A 247 6.02 24.91 -15.72
N GLU A 248 7.30 25.24 -15.52
CA GLU A 248 8.44 24.39 -15.88
C GLU A 248 8.45 23.09 -15.06
N GLN A 249 8.18 23.17 -13.76
CA GLN A 249 8.09 21.99 -12.88
C GLN A 249 6.93 21.10 -13.30
N LYS A 250 5.77 21.69 -13.59
CA LYS A 250 4.59 20.95 -14.10
C LYS A 250 4.87 20.30 -15.46
N ALA A 251 5.63 20.98 -16.34
CA ALA A 251 6.03 20.41 -17.63
C ALA A 251 6.96 19.21 -17.45
N LEU A 252 7.93 19.27 -16.53
CA LEU A 252 8.82 18.15 -16.19
C LEU A 252 8.05 16.93 -15.69
N ILE A 253 7.02 17.13 -14.86
CA ILE A 253 6.18 16.04 -14.37
C ILE A 253 5.40 15.41 -15.53
N ARG A 254 4.76 16.21 -16.40
CA ARG A 254 4.03 15.70 -17.58
C ARG A 254 4.96 14.86 -18.47
N GLU A 255 6.14 15.40 -18.77
CA GLU A 255 7.13 14.68 -19.57
C GLU A 255 7.57 13.37 -18.91
N HIS A 256 7.77 13.37 -17.60
CA HIS A 256 8.15 12.17 -16.83
C HIS A 256 7.05 11.11 -16.88
N VAL A 257 5.80 11.51 -16.67
CA VAL A 257 4.66 10.59 -16.74
C VAL A 257 4.56 9.98 -18.15
N GLU A 258 4.54 10.81 -19.18
CA GLU A 258 4.38 10.35 -20.57
C GLU A 258 5.53 9.44 -21.03
N LYS A 259 6.79 9.81 -20.71
CA LYS A 259 7.97 9.12 -21.26
C LYS A 259 8.52 8.00 -20.38
N ARG A 260 8.10 7.89 -19.11
CA ARG A 260 8.67 6.92 -18.16
C ARG A 260 7.64 6.20 -17.30
N GLU A 261 6.73 6.95 -16.61
CA GLU A 261 5.77 6.32 -15.71
C GLU A 261 4.74 5.48 -16.50
N ASP A 262 4.11 6.05 -17.51
CA ASP A 262 3.13 5.34 -18.33
C ASP A 262 3.73 4.15 -19.10
N PRO A 263 4.91 4.24 -19.72
CA PRO A 263 5.57 3.07 -20.31
C PRO A 263 5.85 1.96 -19.29
N TRP A 264 6.36 2.28 -18.11
CA TRP A 264 6.54 1.28 -17.04
C TRP A 264 5.23 0.68 -16.56
N THR A 265 4.20 1.50 -16.40
CA THR A 265 2.86 1.03 -16.02
C THR A 265 2.31 0.06 -17.07
N ARG A 266 2.43 0.38 -18.37
CA ARG A 266 1.99 -0.50 -19.46
C ARG A 266 2.79 -1.80 -19.52
N GLU A 267 4.11 -1.74 -19.40
CA GLU A 267 4.96 -2.93 -19.31
C GLU A 267 4.55 -3.83 -18.14
N SER A 268 4.30 -3.26 -16.96
CA SER A 268 3.84 -4.01 -15.77
C SER A 268 2.47 -4.67 -16.01
N ILE A 269 1.52 -3.97 -16.62
CA ILE A 269 0.20 -4.52 -16.97
C ILE A 269 0.34 -5.69 -17.96
N ASP A 270 1.15 -5.53 -18.99
CA ASP A 270 1.33 -6.56 -20.03
C ASP A 270 2.04 -7.79 -19.45
N LEU A 271 3.05 -7.60 -18.60
CA LEU A 271 3.74 -8.68 -17.91
C LEU A 271 2.78 -9.40 -16.96
N PHE A 272 2.00 -8.67 -16.16
CA PHE A 272 1.03 -9.27 -15.24
C PHE A 272 -0.04 -10.05 -16.01
N ARG A 273 -0.56 -9.51 -17.11
CA ARG A 273 -1.52 -10.20 -17.99
C ARG A 273 -0.94 -11.48 -18.61
N GLN A 274 0.34 -11.46 -18.97
CA GLN A 274 1.04 -12.64 -19.47
C GLN A 274 1.21 -13.71 -18.39
N ASN A 275 1.61 -13.31 -17.19
CA ASN A 275 1.88 -14.23 -16.07
C ASN A 275 0.60 -14.77 -15.44
N VAL A 276 -0.46 -13.96 -15.37
CA VAL A 276 -1.75 -14.28 -14.73
C VAL A 276 -2.91 -14.07 -15.72
N PRO A 277 -3.00 -14.89 -16.78
CA PRO A 277 -3.94 -14.63 -17.90
C PRO A 277 -5.42 -14.73 -17.50
N HIS A 278 -5.72 -15.33 -16.36
CA HIS A 278 -7.07 -15.41 -15.80
C HIS A 278 -7.42 -14.25 -14.85
N ALA A 279 -6.47 -13.34 -14.58
CA ALA A 279 -6.74 -12.21 -13.71
C ALA A 279 -7.68 -11.21 -14.39
N ARG A 280 -8.61 -10.68 -13.59
CA ARG A 280 -9.36 -9.47 -13.95
C ARG A 280 -8.45 -8.25 -13.70
N ILE A 281 -8.24 -7.45 -14.74
CA ILE A 281 -7.43 -6.23 -14.66
C ILE A 281 -8.35 -5.02 -14.84
N VAL A 282 -8.26 -4.07 -13.91
CA VAL A 282 -9.00 -2.81 -13.93
C VAL A 282 -8.01 -1.66 -14.03
N GLU A 283 -7.99 -1.00 -15.17
CA GLU A 283 -7.19 0.19 -15.41
C GLU A 283 -7.98 1.44 -15.02
N ILE A 284 -7.43 2.29 -14.15
CA ILE A 284 -8.07 3.50 -13.64
C ILE A 284 -7.37 4.72 -14.25
N PRO A 285 -7.96 5.36 -15.29
CA PRO A 285 -7.36 6.53 -15.90
C PRO A 285 -7.22 7.68 -14.89
N ARG A 286 -6.02 8.24 -14.76
CA ARG A 286 -5.67 9.26 -13.75
C ARG A 286 -6.00 8.83 -12.32
N GLY A 287 -5.95 7.52 -12.06
CA GLY A 287 -6.14 6.97 -10.71
C GLY A 287 -5.08 7.48 -9.75
N HIS A 288 -5.45 7.66 -8.49
CA HIS A 288 -4.49 7.90 -7.41
C HIS A 288 -3.81 6.58 -7.01
N HIS A 289 -2.59 6.65 -6.46
CA HIS A 289 -1.92 5.46 -5.91
C HIS A 289 -2.77 4.76 -4.83
N TYR A 290 -3.55 5.52 -4.08
CA TYR A 290 -4.57 5.02 -3.16
C TYR A 290 -5.93 4.93 -3.86
N CYS A 291 -6.01 4.09 -4.91
CA CYS A 291 -7.21 3.95 -5.73
C CYS A 291 -8.44 3.53 -4.92
N PHE A 292 -8.24 2.74 -3.87
CA PHE A 292 -9.27 2.25 -2.97
C PHE A 292 -9.86 3.34 -2.03
N ILE A 293 -9.23 4.53 -1.98
CA ILE A 293 -9.79 5.73 -1.35
C ILE A 293 -10.41 6.64 -2.42
N GLN A 294 -9.64 6.97 -3.49
CA GLN A 294 -10.12 7.88 -4.53
C GLN A 294 -11.32 7.32 -5.32
N GLN A 295 -11.30 6.03 -5.60
CA GLN A 295 -12.29 5.31 -6.40
C GLN A 295 -12.91 4.16 -5.59
N GLU A 296 -13.21 4.44 -4.32
CA GLU A 296 -13.68 3.44 -3.34
C GLU A 296 -14.83 2.59 -3.89
N GLU A 297 -15.85 3.22 -4.48
CA GLU A 297 -17.00 2.51 -5.00
C GLU A 297 -16.63 1.57 -6.15
N LEU A 298 -15.79 2.02 -7.09
CA LEU A 298 -15.30 1.17 -8.17
C LEU A 298 -14.53 -0.04 -7.61
N VAL A 299 -13.63 0.19 -6.65
CA VAL A 299 -12.83 -0.88 -6.04
C VAL A 299 -13.73 -1.86 -5.29
N TYR A 300 -14.68 -1.37 -4.51
CA TYR A 300 -15.65 -2.19 -3.81
C TYR A 300 -16.48 -3.06 -4.76
N GLU A 301 -17.05 -2.47 -5.79
CA GLU A 301 -17.86 -3.17 -6.79
C GLU A 301 -17.08 -4.27 -7.52
N GLU A 302 -15.84 -3.99 -7.95
CA GLU A 302 -15.01 -4.95 -8.64
C GLU A 302 -14.55 -6.10 -7.72
N MET A 303 -14.23 -5.79 -6.46
CA MET A 303 -13.95 -6.82 -5.45
C MET A 303 -15.19 -7.69 -5.19
N ARG A 304 -16.39 -7.09 -5.10
CA ARG A 304 -17.65 -7.84 -4.95
C ARG A 304 -17.89 -8.79 -6.12
N LYS A 305 -17.66 -8.38 -7.35
CA LYS A 305 -17.77 -9.24 -8.54
C LYS A 305 -16.80 -10.42 -8.46
N LEU A 306 -15.53 -10.18 -8.10
CA LEU A 306 -14.57 -11.26 -7.88
C LEU A 306 -15.06 -12.26 -6.83
N PHE A 307 -15.67 -11.79 -5.75
CA PHE A 307 -16.16 -12.64 -4.66
C PHE A 307 -17.38 -13.47 -5.09
N LEU A 308 -18.23 -12.93 -5.95
CA LEU A 308 -19.40 -13.63 -6.50
C LEU A 308 -19.06 -14.56 -7.67
N GLY A 309 -17.84 -14.50 -8.21
CA GLY A 309 -17.40 -15.29 -9.37
C GLY A 309 -17.94 -14.73 -10.70
N GLU A 310 -18.15 -13.42 -10.77
CA GLU A 310 -18.67 -12.67 -11.92
C GLU A 310 -17.55 -12.02 -12.76
#